data_437ad52d8f178818c9597ff438db170a
#
_entry.id   437ad52d8f178818c9597ff438db170a
#
_cell.length_a   1.000
_cell.length_b   1.000
_cell.length_c   1.000
_cell.angle_alpha   90.00
_cell.angle_beta   90.00
_cell.angle_gamma   90.00
#
_symmetry.space_group_name_H-M   'P 1'
#
loop_
_entity.id
_entity.type
_entity.pdbx_description
1 polymer ?
#
loop_
_entity_poly.entity_id
_entity_poly.type
_entity_poly.pdbx_seq_one_letter_code
_entity_poly.pdbx_strand_id
1 'polypeptide(L)'
;MKRELTLNEAAKELSVKLPALLYHVNKFIAFGLVEVTRTKARAGRPLKLYRATAHTFFVPYHLTPSETLAQLLGDLIGSSERRFHREAARTLQLLDPDWGLNITCPSDEGVSYALAPRATDFVPRLLESVLKPDAPALFLSDGTLELDFETAKALQKDLVDLFNKYRQKQDVGSQEYAYRLGLTPLHDDGFEP
;
A
#
# COMPACT_ATOMS: atom_id res chain seq x y z
N MET A 1 -11.01 -3.57 -23.62
CA MET A 1 -10.16 -3.52 -24.85
C MET A 1 -8.74 -3.16 -24.43
N LYS A 2 -7.73 -3.92 -24.87
CA LYS A 2 -6.33 -3.59 -24.55
C LYS A 2 -5.93 -2.29 -25.24
N ARG A 3 -5.40 -1.32 -24.51
CA ARG A 3 -5.00 0.00 -25.05
C ARG A 3 -3.72 -0.13 -25.88
N GLU A 4 -3.70 0.50 -27.05
CA GLU A 4 -2.52 0.63 -27.90
C GLU A 4 -1.86 1.99 -27.65
N LEU A 5 -0.55 2.00 -27.43
CA LEU A 5 0.22 3.21 -27.16
C LEU A 5 1.49 3.24 -27.99
N THR A 6 1.92 4.43 -28.34
CA THR A 6 3.27 4.68 -28.82
C THR A 6 4.24 4.73 -27.63
N LEU A 7 5.53 4.53 -27.87
CA LEU A 7 6.55 4.67 -26.81
C LEU A 7 6.56 6.06 -26.17
N ASN A 8 6.28 7.11 -26.94
CA ASN A 8 6.25 8.48 -26.41
C ASN A 8 5.06 8.68 -25.46
N GLU A 9 3.87 8.19 -25.81
CA GLU A 9 2.69 8.24 -24.96
C GLU A 9 2.92 7.46 -23.66
N ALA A 10 3.43 6.23 -23.77
CA ALA A 10 3.74 5.41 -22.61
C ALA A 10 4.83 6.03 -21.71
N ALA A 11 5.88 6.61 -22.28
CA ALA A 11 6.93 7.30 -21.52
C ALA A 11 6.38 8.50 -20.73
N LYS A 12 5.46 9.25 -21.35
CA LYS A 12 4.80 10.39 -20.70
C LYS A 12 3.88 9.94 -19.57
N GLU A 13 3.06 8.92 -19.79
CA GLU A 13 2.16 8.38 -18.76
C GLU A 13 2.90 7.79 -17.55
N LEU A 14 4.00 7.07 -17.81
CA LEU A 14 4.83 6.46 -16.78
C LEU A 14 5.85 7.42 -16.16
N SER A 15 5.95 8.64 -16.66
CA SER A 15 6.95 9.65 -16.22
C SER A 15 8.39 9.11 -16.27
N VAL A 16 8.72 8.30 -17.29
CA VAL A 16 10.05 7.72 -17.49
C VAL A 16 10.71 8.27 -18.76
N LYS A 17 12.05 8.21 -18.81
CA LYS A 17 12.81 8.60 -20.00
C LYS A 17 12.62 7.58 -21.12
N LEU A 18 12.39 8.08 -22.34
CA LEU A 18 12.15 7.25 -23.54
C LEU A 18 13.23 6.17 -23.78
N PRO A 19 14.54 6.42 -23.65
CA PRO A 19 15.57 5.39 -23.84
C PRO A 19 15.44 4.23 -22.84
N ALA A 20 15.13 4.52 -21.57
CA ALA A 20 14.92 3.50 -20.55
C ALA A 20 13.68 2.66 -20.87
N LEU A 21 12.57 3.30 -21.26
CA LEU A 21 11.35 2.60 -21.65
C LEU A 21 11.60 1.70 -22.88
N LEU A 22 12.30 2.20 -23.89
CA LEU A 22 12.63 1.42 -25.10
C LEU A 22 13.40 0.14 -24.77
N TYR A 23 14.37 0.23 -23.86
CA TYR A 23 15.11 -0.94 -23.38
C TYR A 23 14.18 -2.00 -22.77
N HIS A 24 13.29 -1.58 -21.87
CA HIS A 24 12.34 -2.49 -21.22
C HIS A 24 11.32 -3.06 -22.21
N VAL A 25 10.76 -2.23 -23.10
CA VAL A 25 9.78 -2.69 -24.08
C VAL A 25 10.39 -3.72 -25.05
N ASN A 26 11.65 -3.55 -25.48
CA ASN A 26 12.33 -4.55 -26.30
C ASN A 26 12.47 -5.90 -25.56
N LYS A 27 12.79 -5.88 -24.25
CA LYS A 27 12.78 -7.09 -23.42
C LYS A 27 11.39 -7.71 -23.31
N PHE A 28 10.36 -6.90 -23.08
CA PHE A 28 8.99 -7.39 -23.00
C PHE A 28 8.49 -8.01 -24.31
N ILE A 29 8.92 -7.48 -25.46
CA ILE A 29 8.66 -8.09 -26.77
C ILE A 29 9.36 -9.44 -26.87
N ALA A 30 10.64 -9.51 -26.49
CA ALA A 30 11.38 -10.77 -26.50
C ALA A 30 10.78 -11.86 -25.61
N PHE A 31 10.15 -11.46 -24.50
CA PHE A 31 9.42 -12.36 -23.59
C PHE A 31 7.95 -12.61 -24.00
N GLY A 32 7.49 -12.04 -25.11
CA GLY A 32 6.11 -12.19 -25.56
C GLY A 32 5.06 -11.47 -24.70
N LEU A 33 5.46 -10.55 -23.83
CA LEU A 33 4.56 -9.79 -22.97
C LEU A 33 3.93 -8.58 -23.67
N VAL A 34 4.63 -8.04 -24.67
CA VAL A 34 4.22 -6.89 -25.47
C VAL A 34 4.38 -7.23 -26.95
N GLU A 35 3.48 -6.79 -27.76
CA GLU A 35 3.52 -6.92 -29.22
C GLU A 35 3.46 -5.57 -29.94
N VAL A 36 3.98 -5.50 -31.16
CA VAL A 36 3.76 -4.39 -32.09
C VAL A 36 2.49 -4.70 -32.88
N THR A 37 1.42 -3.96 -32.64
CA THR A 37 0.13 -4.20 -33.30
C THR A 37 0.06 -3.57 -34.67
N ARG A 38 0.62 -2.37 -34.80
CA ARG A 38 0.59 -1.58 -36.05
C ARG A 38 1.84 -0.74 -36.19
N THR A 39 2.22 -0.51 -37.44
CA THR A 39 3.27 0.44 -37.82
C THR A 39 2.66 1.48 -38.76
N LYS A 40 2.67 2.75 -38.35
CA LYS A 40 2.21 3.85 -39.18
C LYS A 40 3.38 4.47 -39.93
N ALA A 41 3.28 4.55 -41.25
CA ALA A 41 4.27 5.24 -42.08
C ALA A 41 4.17 6.77 -41.80
N ARG A 42 5.31 7.43 -41.73
CA ARG A 42 5.44 8.89 -41.65
C ARG A 42 6.76 9.33 -42.27
N ALA A 43 6.91 10.63 -42.57
CA ALA A 43 8.21 11.18 -42.96
C ALA A 43 9.22 10.93 -41.82
N GLY A 44 10.24 10.13 -42.11
CA GLY A 44 11.23 9.66 -41.15
C GLY A 44 10.92 8.28 -40.58
N ARG A 45 11.32 8.00 -39.30
CA ARG A 45 11.18 6.67 -38.71
C ARG A 45 9.71 6.30 -38.49
N PRO A 46 9.26 5.10 -38.92
CA PRO A 46 7.88 4.66 -38.75
C PRO A 46 7.46 4.62 -37.29
N LEU A 47 6.22 4.99 -37.02
CA LEU A 47 5.64 5.00 -35.69
C LEU A 47 5.04 3.63 -35.36
N LYS A 48 5.57 2.95 -34.37
CA LYS A 48 5.05 1.67 -33.87
C LYS A 48 4.06 1.88 -32.73
N LEU A 49 2.96 1.13 -32.75
CA LEU A 49 2.02 1.00 -31.64
C LEU A 49 2.24 -0.32 -30.95
N TYR A 50 2.22 -0.27 -29.63
CA TYR A 50 2.51 -1.41 -28.77
C TYR A 50 1.30 -1.73 -27.92
N ARG A 51 1.14 -3.00 -27.60
CA ARG A 51 0.04 -3.50 -26.76
C ARG A 51 0.53 -4.68 -25.93
N ALA A 52 0.03 -4.81 -24.70
CA ALA A 52 0.25 -6.02 -23.89
C ALA A 52 -0.45 -7.23 -24.56
N THR A 53 0.19 -8.38 -24.59
CA THR A 53 -0.34 -9.62 -25.20
C THR A 53 -1.45 -10.23 -24.34
N ALA A 54 -1.41 -10.03 -23.02
CA ALA A 54 -2.43 -10.49 -22.08
C ALA A 54 -2.95 -9.36 -21.19
N HIS A 55 -4.10 -9.55 -20.54
CA HIS A 55 -4.62 -8.63 -19.50
C HIS A 55 -3.97 -8.89 -18.15
N THR A 56 -3.54 -10.13 -17.91
CA THR A 56 -2.93 -10.56 -16.65
C THR A 56 -1.74 -11.45 -16.97
N PHE A 57 -0.66 -11.24 -16.26
CA PHE A 57 0.53 -12.09 -16.29
C PHE A 57 0.76 -12.62 -14.89
N PHE A 58 0.88 -13.93 -14.76
CA PHE A 58 1.29 -14.56 -13.51
C PHE A 58 2.79 -14.79 -13.53
N VAL A 59 3.49 -14.23 -12.55
CA VAL A 59 4.94 -14.45 -12.33
C VAL A 59 5.08 -15.15 -11.00
N PRO A 60 5.50 -16.42 -10.95
CA PRO A 60 5.79 -17.11 -9.70
C PRO A 60 6.82 -16.34 -8.88
N TYR A 61 6.69 -16.31 -7.54
CA TYR A 61 7.58 -15.50 -6.71
C TYR A 61 9.06 -15.89 -6.85
N HIS A 62 9.37 -17.18 -7.02
CA HIS A 62 10.73 -17.68 -7.22
C HIS A 62 11.39 -17.24 -8.54
N LEU A 63 10.64 -16.63 -9.46
CA LEU A 63 11.15 -15.97 -10.67
C LEU A 63 11.26 -14.45 -10.51
N THR A 64 10.94 -13.92 -9.34
CA THR A 64 11.15 -12.51 -8.98
C THR A 64 12.52 -12.33 -8.32
N PRO A 65 13.01 -11.10 -8.13
CA PRO A 65 14.23 -10.85 -7.36
C PRO A 65 14.12 -11.17 -5.86
N SER A 66 12.90 -11.43 -5.35
CA SER A 66 12.66 -11.66 -3.93
C SER A 66 13.03 -13.10 -3.54
N GLU A 67 13.82 -13.27 -2.51
CA GLU A 67 14.27 -14.58 -2.02
C GLU A 67 13.15 -15.36 -1.32
N THR A 68 12.21 -14.63 -0.69
CA THR A 68 11.08 -15.21 0.05
C THR A 68 9.76 -14.56 -0.35
N LEU A 69 8.64 -15.24 -0.07
CA LEU A 69 7.31 -14.66 -0.26
C LEU A 69 7.07 -13.47 0.68
N ALA A 70 7.63 -13.49 1.89
CA ALA A 70 7.57 -12.37 2.83
C ALA A 70 8.26 -11.14 2.28
N GLN A 71 9.46 -11.30 1.70
CA GLN A 71 10.16 -10.20 1.03
C GLN A 71 9.35 -9.65 -0.16
N LEU A 72 8.81 -10.52 -1.01
CA LEU A 72 7.97 -10.09 -2.14
C LEU A 72 6.76 -9.28 -1.65
N LEU A 73 6.10 -9.73 -0.58
CA LEU A 73 4.98 -9.02 0.03
C LEU A 73 5.42 -7.63 0.54
N GLY A 74 6.55 -7.56 1.25
CA GLY A 74 7.14 -6.31 1.72
C GLY A 74 7.46 -5.33 0.58
N ASP A 75 8.05 -5.81 -0.50
CA ASP A 75 8.38 -5.00 -1.68
C ASP A 75 7.13 -4.44 -2.36
N LEU A 76 6.07 -5.26 -2.49
CA LEU A 76 4.80 -4.84 -3.09
C LEU A 76 4.07 -3.78 -2.27
N ILE A 77 4.03 -3.92 -0.95
CA ILE A 77 3.28 -3.01 -0.07
C ILE A 77 4.11 -1.83 0.46
N GLY A 78 5.45 -1.93 0.45
CA GLY A 78 6.33 -0.97 1.11
C GLY A 78 6.19 0.48 0.61
N SER A 79 5.86 0.71 -0.65
CA SER A 79 5.59 2.05 -1.16
C SER A 79 4.29 2.65 -0.62
N SER A 80 3.23 1.84 -0.53
CA SER A 80 1.94 2.24 0.03
C SER A 80 2.02 2.41 1.54
N GLU A 81 2.80 1.59 2.24
CA GLU A 81 3.09 1.75 3.67
C GLU A 81 3.79 3.07 3.97
N ARG A 82 4.86 3.39 3.25
CA ARG A 82 5.56 4.68 3.41
C ARG A 82 4.63 5.86 3.12
N ARG A 83 3.76 5.75 2.12
CA ARG A 83 2.73 6.78 1.87
C ARG A 83 1.78 6.89 3.05
N PHE A 84 1.24 5.78 3.54
CA PHE A 84 0.32 5.74 4.67
C PHE A 84 0.92 6.39 5.92
N HIS A 85 2.13 5.99 6.32
CA HIS A 85 2.81 6.55 7.49
C HIS A 85 3.07 8.05 7.36
N ARG A 86 3.45 8.52 6.17
CA ARG A 86 3.65 9.95 5.93
C ARG A 86 2.36 10.75 6.07
N GLU A 87 1.26 10.28 5.50
CA GLU A 87 -0.02 10.97 5.59
C GLU A 87 -0.61 10.87 7.03
N ALA A 88 -0.45 9.75 7.71
CA ALA A 88 -0.79 9.61 9.12
C ALA A 88 -0.01 10.61 10.00
N ALA A 89 1.31 10.72 9.79
CA ALA A 89 2.13 11.69 10.54
C ALA A 89 1.68 13.14 10.31
N ARG A 90 1.34 13.52 9.08
CA ARG A 90 0.78 14.84 8.77
C ARG A 90 -0.55 15.08 9.51
N THR A 91 -1.42 14.09 9.54
CA THR A 91 -2.71 14.18 10.23
C THR A 91 -2.54 14.28 11.73
N LEU A 92 -1.61 13.52 12.32
CA LEU A 92 -1.25 13.62 13.73
C LEU A 92 -0.74 15.02 14.10
N GLN A 93 0.10 15.62 13.24
CA GLN A 93 0.60 16.99 13.45
C GLN A 93 -0.49 18.07 13.40
N LEU A 94 -1.63 17.81 12.75
CA LEU A 94 -2.79 18.70 12.79
C LEU A 94 -3.55 18.60 14.12
N LEU A 95 -3.47 17.44 14.80
CA LEU A 95 -4.10 17.22 16.11
C LEU A 95 -3.27 17.81 17.26
N ASP A 96 -1.96 17.66 17.19
CA ASP A 96 -1.00 18.22 18.14
C ASP A 96 0.35 18.43 17.43
N PRO A 97 1.03 19.57 17.61
CA PRO A 97 2.33 19.83 16.97
C PRO A 97 3.52 19.14 17.69
N ASP A 98 3.36 18.72 18.95
CA ASP A 98 4.46 18.24 19.81
C ASP A 98 4.39 16.71 20.05
N TRP A 99 4.67 15.94 19.00
CA TRP A 99 4.71 14.49 19.04
C TRP A 99 6.10 13.96 19.38
N GLY A 100 6.17 12.90 20.18
CA GLY A 100 7.41 12.25 20.56
C GLY A 100 7.22 10.80 20.97
N LEU A 101 8.28 10.22 21.48
CA LEU A 101 8.28 8.87 22.03
C LEU A 101 8.03 8.94 23.53
N ASN A 102 6.92 8.38 23.98
CA ASN A 102 6.65 8.15 25.39
C ASN A 102 7.23 6.80 25.79
N ILE A 103 8.17 6.80 26.73
CA ILE A 103 8.82 5.59 27.24
C ILE A 103 8.36 5.38 28.67
N THR A 104 7.76 4.24 28.94
CA THR A 104 7.27 3.85 30.26
C THR A 104 8.07 2.65 30.77
N CYS A 105 8.60 2.76 31.97
CA CYS A 105 9.41 1.75 32.63
C CYS A 105 8.74 1.34 33.95
N PRO A 106 7.68 0.53 33.95
CA PRO A 106 7.13 -0.03 35.17
C PRO A 106 8.15 -0.95 35.82
N SER A 107 8.14 -1.03 37.14
CA SER A 107 9.20 -1.70 37.93
C SER A 107 9.32 -3.21 37.70
N ASP A 108 8.33 -3.84 37.06
CA ASP A 108 8.18 -5.29 36.95
C ASP A 108 7.79 -5.82 35.57
N GLU A 109 7.42 -4.97 34.62
CA GLU A 109 6.87 -5.39 33.32
C GLU A 109 7.76 -5.05 32.09
N GLY A 110 9.01 -4.63 32.33
CA GLY A 110 9.92 -4.22 31.25
C GLY A 110 9.68 -2.80 30.77
N VAL A 111 10.24 -2.48 29.59
CA VAL A 111 10.12 -1.14 28.98
C VAL A 111 9.11 -1.17 27.85
N SER A 112 8.13 -0.27 27.91
CA SER A 112 7.19 -0.04 26.80
C SER A 112 7.40 1.35 26.19
N TYR A 113 7.07 1.50 24.92
CA TYR A 113 7.14 2.79 24.24
C TYR A 113 5.94 2.98 23.32
N ALA A 114 5.51 4.22 23.19
CA ALA A 114 4.40 4.61 22.33
C ALA A 114 4.65 5.98 21.69
N LEU A 115 4.18 6.17 20.47
CA LEU A 115 4.11 7.49 19.86
C LEU A 115 2.99 8.27 20.55
N ALA A 116 3.33 9.40 21.15
CA ALA A 116 2.37 10.23 21.87
C ALA A 116 2.78 11.71 21.83
N PRO A 117 1.84 12.65 21.96
CA PRO A 117 2.19 14.04 22.24
C PRO A 117 2.69 14.16 23.68
N ARG A 118 3.29 15.30 24.01
CA ARG A 118 3.88 15.56 25.33
C ARG A 118 2.88 15.46 26.50
N ALA A 119 1.57 15.62 26.26
CA ALA A 119 0.54 15.52 27.28
C ALA A 119 0.36 14.08 27.76
N THR A 120 0.44 13.85 29.09
CA THR A 120 0.53 12.52 29.72
C THR A 120 -0.74 11.67 29.68
N ASP A 121 -1.92 12.24 29.38
CA ASP A 121 -3.21 11.53 29.40
C ASP A 121 -3.74 11.24 27.98
N PHE A 122 -2.83 10.93 27.09
CA PHE A 122 -3.08 11.04 25.65
C PHE A 122 -3.95 9.93 25.04
N VAL A 123 -3.74 8.66 25.36
CA VAL A 123 -4.40 7.57 24.63
C VAL A 123 -5.93 7.62 24.71
N PRO A 124 -6.55 7.79 25.89
CA PRO A 124 -8.00 7.98 25.96
C PRO A 124 -8.47 9.25 25.23
N ARG A 125 -7.72 10.36 25.40
CA ARG A 125 -8.07 11.65 24.79
C ARG A 125 -7.88 11.68 23.27
N LEU A 126 -6.93 10.91 22.71
CA LEU A 126 -6.76 10.83 21.27
C LEU A 126 -8.00 10.24 20.61
N LEU A 127 -8.48 9.10 21.11
CA LEU A 127 -9.66 8.47 20.55
C LEU A 127 -10.88 9.41 20.61
N GLU A 128 -11.09 10.06 21.74
CA GLU A 128 -12.14 11.08 21.88
C GLU A 128 -11.95 12.25 20.91
N SER A 129 -10.70 12.69 20.72
CA SER A 129 -10.39 13.82 19.84
C SER A 129 -10.60 13.49 18.37
N VAL A 130 -10.17 12.32 17.89
CA VAL A 130 -10.33 11.91 16.48
C VAL A 130 -11.77 11.56 16.13
N LEU A 131 -12.62 11.24 17.10
CA LEU A 131 -14.04 10.95 16.88
C LEU A 131 -14.92 12.19 16.82
N LYS A 132 -14.39 13.39 17.10
CA LYS A 132 -15.15 14.63 16.95
C LYS A 132 -15.52 14.88 15.48
N PRO A 133 -16.71 15.40 15.17
CA PRO A 133 -17.18 15.60 13.79
C PRO A 133 -16.29 16.51 12.93
N ASP A 134 -15.57 17.44 13.56
CA ASP A 134 -14.67 18.43 12.94
C ASP A 134 -13.20 17.99 12.90
N ALA A 135 -12.87 16.86 13.54
CA ALA A 135 -11.54 16.31 13.55
C ALA A 135 -11.21 15.58 12.22
N PRO A 136 -9.93 15.52 11.84
CA PRO A 136 -9.51 14.70 10.73
C PRO A 136 -9.89 13.23 10.92
N ALA A 137 -10.38 12.56 9.86
CA ALA A 137 -10.67 11.14 9.92
C ALA A 137 -9.35 10.34 9.99
N LEU A 138 -9.00 9.92 11.20
CA LEU A 138 -7.80 9.13 11.48
C LEU A 138 -8.16 7.95 12.39
N PHE A 139 -7.69 6.76 12.01
CA PHE A 139 -7.72 5.57 12.85
C PHE A 139 -6.40 4.83 12.68
N LEU A 140 -5.67 4.64 13.77
CA LEU A 140 -4.43 3.87 13.83
C LEU A 140 -4.59 2.84 14.94
N SER A 141 -4.42 1.58 14.61
CA SER A 141 -4.41 0.48 15.58
C SER A 141 -3.49 -0.60 15.09
N ASP A 142 -2.61 -1.03 15.95
CA ASP A 142 -1.76 -2.20 15.79
C ASP A 142 -1.65 -2.92 17.13
N GLY A 143 -1.39 -4.20 17.09
CA GLY A 143 -1.26 -5.01 18.31
C GLY A 143 -1.58 -6.47 18.06
N THR A 144 -1.62 -7.21 19.17
CA THR A 144 -1.97 -8.63 19.21
C THR A 144 -3.31 -8.84 19.90
N LEU A 145 -4.10 -9.77 19.41
CA LEU A 145 -5.34 -10.19 20.03
C LEU A 145 -5.23 -11.71 20.29
N GLU A 146 -5.55 -12.11 21.50
CA GLU A 146 -5.69 -13.54 21.85
C GLU A 146 -7.14 -13.96 21.58
N LEU A 147 -7.38 -14.67 20.49
CA LEU A 147 -8.70 -15.11 20.06
C LEU A 147 -8.68 -16.59 19.73
N ASP A 148 -9.75 -17.29 20.06
CA ASP A 148 -9.98 -18.61 19.48
C ASP A 148 -10.25 -18.51 17.97
N PHE A 149 -10.17 -19.64 17.28
CA PHE A 149 -10.33 -19.68 15.82
C PHE A 149 -11.67 -19.15 15.35
N GLU A 150 -12.76 -19.49 16.02
CA GLU A 150 -14.13 -19.08 15.64
C GLU A 150 -14.30 -17.57 15.80
N THR A 151 -13.81 -17.01 16.90
CA THR A 151 -13.82 -15.56 17.14
C THR A 151 -12.93 -14.81 16.15
N ALA A 152 -11.75 -15.35 15.83
CA ALA A 152 -10.88 -14.76 14.80
C ALA A 152 -11.54 -14.80 13.40
N LYS A 153 -12.27 -15.87 13.08
CA LYS A 153 -13.05 -15.97 11.82
C LYS A 153 -14.23 -14.99 11.79
N ALA A 154 -14.89 -14.78 12.92
CA ALA A 154 -15.94 -13.78 13.03
C ALA A 154 -15.37 -12.36 12.79
N LEU A 155 -14.27 -12.01 13.47
CA LEU A 155 -13.57 -10.74 13.25
C LEU A 155 -13.13 -10.56 11.79
N GLN A 156 -12.55 -11.60 11.17
CA GLN A 156 -12.20 -11.56 9.75
C GLN A 156 -13.40 -11.20 8.88
N LYS A 157 -14.55 -11.83 9.13
CA LYS A 157 -15.79 -11.58 8.39
C LYS A 157 -16.27 -10.15 8.58
N ASP A 158 -16.31 -9.67 9.84
CA ASP A 158 -16.75 -8.31 10.16
C ASP A 158 -15.88 -7.25 9.48
N LEU A 159 -14.57 -7.42 9.47
CA LEU A 159 -13.63 -6.54 8.75
C LEU A 159 -13.90 -6.50 7.24
N VAL A 160 -14.13 -7.66 6.63
CA VAL A 160 -14.47 -7.76 5.20
C VAL A 160 -15.81 -7.09 4.90
N ASP A 161 -16.83 -7.35 5.71
CA ASP A 161 -18.17 -6.78 5.54
C ASP A 161 -18.17 -5.26 5.73
N LEU A 162 -17.49 -4.77 6.78
CA LEU A 162 -17.29 -3.34 7.02
C LEU A 162 -16.63 -2.67 5.82
N PHE A 163 -15.57 -3.27 5.32
CA PHE A 163 -14.81 -2.73 4.20
C PHE A 163 -15.63 -2.69 2.91
N ASN A 164 -16.35 -3.77 2.59
CA ASN A 164 -17.21 -3.84 1.42
C ASN A 164 -18.33 -2.80 1.47
N LYS A 165 -18.92 -2.59 2.64
CA LYS A 165 -19.94 -1.55 2.88
C LYS A 165 -19.44 -0.15 2.47
N TYR A 166 -18.18 0.20 2.81
CA TYR A 166 -17.64 1.51 2.48
C TYR A 166 -17.07 1.59 1.06
N ARG A 167 -16.57 0.49 0.50
CA ARG A 167 -16.19 0.44 -0.93
C ARG A 167 -17.35 0.75 -1.87
N GLN A 168 -18.57 0.35 -1.52
CA GLN A 168 -19.77 0.65 -2.31
C GLN A 168 -20.21 2.12 -2.23
N LYS A 169 -19.69 2.89 -1.26
CA LYS A 169 -20.00 4.30 -1.05
C LYS A 169 -18.95 5.24 -1.66
N GLN A 170 -18.04 4.72 -2.48
CA GLN A 170 -17.04 5.56 -3.15
C GLN A 170 -17.71 6.54 -4.11
N ASP A 171 -17.28 7.80 -4.05
CA ASP A 171 -17.75 8.85 -4.93
C ASP A 171 -16.54 9.49 -5.64
N VAL A 172 -16.65 9.62 -6.96
CA VAL A 172 -15.58 10.16 -7.81
C VAL A 172 -15.43 11.66 -7.53
N GLY A 173 -14.22 12.07 -7.20
CA GLY A 173 -13.90 13.47 -6.86
C GLY A 173 -13.94 13.78 -5.37
N SER A 174 -14.34 12.82 -4.52
CA SER A 174 -14.22 12.94 -3.07
C SER A 174 -12.76 12.85 -2.58
N GLN A 175 -12.53 13.25 -1.33
CA GLN A 175 -11.24 13.11 -0.65
C GLN A 175 -10.77 11.65 -0.65
N GLU A 176 -9.54 11.40 -1.10
CA GLU A 176 -8.93 10.07 -1.00
C GLU A 176 -8.42 9.80 0.41
N TYR A 177 -8.70 8.60 0.92
CA TYR A 177 -8.19 8.09 2.19
C TYR A 177 -7.35 6.84 1.96
N ALA A 178 -6.11 6.85 2.48
CA ALA A 178 -5.29 5.66 2.54
C ALA A 178 -5.74 4.81 3.75
N TYR A 179 -5.82 3.49 3.55
CA TYR A 179 -6.14 2.57 4.64
C TYR A 179 -5.22 1.36 4.59
N ARG A 180 -5.08 0.69 5.73
CA ARG A 180 -4.36 -0.58 5.88
C ARG A 180 -5.15 -1.46 6.84
N LEU A 181 -5.43 -2.67 6.43
CA LEU A 181 -6.08 -3.70 7.26
C LEU A 181 -5.33 -5.01 7.06
N GLY A 182 -5.17 -5.77 8.13
CA GLY A 182 -4.58 -7.10 8.10
C GLY A 182 -4.92 -7.85 9.37
N LEU A 183 -5.13 -9.15 9.25
CA LEU A 183 -5.28 -10.09 10.34
C LEU A 183 -4.59 -11.38 9.90
N THR A 184 -3.64 -11.86 10.69
CA THR A 184 -2.92 -13.11 10.44
C THR A 184 -2.66 -13.82 11.76
N PRO A 185 -2.74 -15.15 11.82
CA PRO A 185 -2.27 -15.89 12.98
C PRO A 185 -0.77 -15.67 13.16
N LEU A 186 -0.33 -15.59 14.40
CA LEU A 186 1.07 -15.70 14.77
C LEU A 186 1.43 -17.18 14.86
N HIS A 187 2.54 -17.56 14.29
CA HIS A 187 3.09 -18.91 14.39
C HIS A 187 4.33 -18.88 15.28
N ASP A 188 4.45 -19.86 16.17
CA ASP A 188 5.58 -19.97 17.12
C ASP A 188 6.90 -20.40 16.46
N ASP A 189 6.99 -20.41 15.14
CA ASP A 189 8.14 -20.86 14.36
C ASP A 189 9.29 -19.84 14.38
N GLY A 190 9.71 -19.42 15.58
CA GLY A 190 11.00 -18.78 15.80
C GLY A 190 11.39 -17.74 14.76
N PHE A 191 10.50 -16.79 14.45
CA PHE A 191 10.86 -15.64 13.63
C PHE A 191 11.81 -14.79 14.47
N GLU A 192 13.12 -15.06 14.37
CA GLU A 192 14.13 -14.11 14.81
C GLU A 192 14.07 -12.89 13.88
N PRO A 193 14.02 -11.66 14.44
CA PRO A 193 13.95 -10.41 13.68
C PRO A 193 15.23 -10.16 12.87
#